data_c4ea74efa0fc3de631547066a38f6e92
#
_entry.id   c4ea74efa0fc3de631547066a38f6e92
#
_cell.length_a   1.000
_cell.length_b   1.000
_cell.length_c   1.000
_cell.angle_alpha   90.00
_cell.angle_beta   90.00
_cell.angle_gamma   90.00
#
_symmetry.space_group_name_H-M   'P 1'
#
loop_
_entity.id
_entity.type
_entity.pdbx_description
1 polymer ?
#
loop_
_entity_poly.entity_id
_entity_poly.type
_entity_poly.pdbx_seq_one_letter_code
_entity_poly.pdbx_strand_id
1 'polypeptide(L)'
;MDKYGYFENSNLDKDIIKIIENDIFLEKFSIGEEIFNPETPINKFSIILSGSVRQIRKDSKNHSNIYKYVENDLLFIPELIYSLENSFYYVAANDLQLISVEKDKFLKLILENNKFNEWFFNKI
;
A
#
# COMPACT_ATOMS: atom_id res chain seq x y z
N MET A 1 -3.27 4.22 -20.93
CA MET A 1 -3.75 2.83 -20.88
C MET A 1 -3.11 2.09 -19.71
N ASP A 2 -3.87 1.28 -19.03
CA ASP A 2 -3.38 0.45 -17.93
C ASP A 2 -2.45 -0.64 -18.49
N LYS A 3 -1.17 -0.48 -18.25
CA LYS A 3 -0.11 -1.32 -18.80
C LYS A 3 -0.28 -2.82 -18.49
N TYR A 4 -0.87 -3.11 -17.34
CA TYR A 4 -0.99 -4.49 -16.86
C TYR A 4 -2.42 -4.99 -16.78
N GLY A 5 -3.40 -4.16 -17.09
CA GLY A 5 -4.82 -4.50 -16.93
C GLY A 5 -5.29 -4.59 -15.48
N TYR A 6 -4.46 -4.17 -14.52
CA TYR A 6 -4.77 -4.32 -13.11
C TYR A 6 -5.88 -3.40 -12.61
N PHE A 7 -6.07 -2.27 -13.30
CA PHE A 7 -6.96 -1.22 -12.85
C PHE A 7 -8.30 -1.19 -13.58
N GLU A 8 -8.53 -2.13 -14.49
CA GLU A 8 -9.73 -2.13 -15.35
C GLU A 8 -11.03 -1.98 -14.57
N ASN A 9 -11.13 -2.66 -13.44
CA ASN A 9 -12.32 -2.66 -12.60
C ASN A 9 -12.14 -1.88 -11.30
N SER A 10 -11.06 -1.09 -11.20
CA SER A 10 -10.81 -0.31 -9.99
C SER A 10 -11.48 1.06 -10.09
N ASN A 11 -11.67 1.68 -8.93
CA ASN A 11 -12.20 3.04 -8.85
C ASN A 11 -11.11 4.10 -8.90
N LEU A 12 -9.89 3.73 -9.31
CA LEU A 12 -8.79 4.67 -9.41
C LEU A 12 -8.97 5.59 -10.61
N ASP A 13 -8.61 6.85 -10.42
CA ASP A 13 -8.60 7.87 -11.46
C ASP A 13 -7.66 7.44 -12.60
N LYS A 14 -8.15 7.50 -13.84
CA LYS A 14 -7.37 7.10 -15.01
C LYS A 14 -6.10 7.93 -15.21
N ASP A 15 -6.14 9.19 -14.83
CA ASP A 15 -4.96 10.04 -14.93
C ASP A 15 -3.90 9.64 -13.91
N ILE A 16 -4.32 9.22 -12.74
CA ILE A 16 -3.41 8.72 -11.72
C ILE A 16 -2.77 7.40 -12.19
N ILE A 17 -3.55 6.53 -12.80
CA ILE A 17 -3.03 5.28 -13.38
C ILE A 17 -1.90 5.57 -14.37
N LYS A 18 -2.11 6.53 -15.26
CA LYS A 18 -1.09 6.92 -16.24
C LYS A 18 0.18 7.46 -15.58
N ILE A 19 0.03 8.21 -14.49
CA ILE A 19 1.17 8.79 -13.78
C ILE A 19 2.04 7.68 -13.17
N ILE A 20 1.42 6.66 -12.60
CA ILE A 20 2.14 5.63 -11.83
C ILE A 20 2.47 4.37 -12.63
N GLU A 21 1.88 4.16 -13.80
CA GLU A 21 1.93 2.86 -14.50
C GLU A 21 3.32 2.36 -14.82
N ASN A 22 4.31 3.23 -14.99
CA ASN A 22 5.68 2.83 -15.30
C ASN A 22 6.50 2.51 -14.05
N ASP A 23 6.01 2.87 -12.88
CA ASP A 23 6.73 2.73 -11.61
C ASP A 23 6.12 1.65 -10.72
N ILE A 24 4.98 1.10 -11.09
CA ILE A 24 4.30 0.10 -10.28
C ILE A 24 4.86 -1.30 -10.50
N PHE A 25 4.73 -2.12 -9.47
CA PHE A 25 4.94 -3.56 -9.58
C PHE A 25 3.84 -4.30 -8.82
N LEU A 26 3.48 -5.47 -9.31
CA LEU A 26 2.47 -6.31 -8.70
C LEU A 26 3.11 -7.23 -7.68
N GLU A 27 2.51 -7.31 -6.50
CA GLU A 27 2.91 -8.27 -5.48
C GLU A 27 1.73 -9.15 -5.12
N LYS A 28 2.00 -10.44 -4.92
CA LYS A 28 0.99 -11.42 -4.54
C LYS A 28 1.40 -12.10 -3.23
N PHE A 29 0.46 -12.23 -2.33
CA PHE A 29 0.67 -12.88 -1.04
C PHE A 29 -0.44 -13.89 -0.81
N SER A 30 -0.09 -15.02 -0.19
CA SER A 30 -1.07 -16.00 0.26
C SER A 30 -1.55 -15.66 1.66
N ILE A 31 -2.73 -16.16 2.02
CA ILE A 31 -3.28 -15.98 3.36
C ILE A 31 -2.25 -16.31 4.42
N GLY A 32 -2.09 -15.42 5.40
CA GLY A 32 -1.16 -15.59 6.52
C GLY A 32 0.25 -15.11 6.29
N GLU A 33 0.63 -14.78 5.05
CA GLU A 33 1.97 -14.27 4.79
C GLU A 33 2.15 -12.87 5.38
N GLU A 34 3.32 -12.62 5.97
CA GLU A 34 3.70 -11.30 6.44
C GLU A 34 4.18 -10.44 5.26
N ILE A 35 3.61 -9.25 5.16
CA ILE A 35 4.06 -8.26 4.18
C ILE A 35 5.20 -7.44 4.80
N PHE A 36 5.00 -7.00 6.02
CA PHE A 36 6.01 -6.31 6.84
C PHE A 36 5.85 -6.69 8.30
N ASN A 37 6.93 -6.53 9.06
CA ASN A 37 6.97 -6.71 10.51
C ASN A 37 7.77 -5.57 11.14
N PRO A 38 7.80 -5.44 12.49
CA PRO A 38 8.50 -4.32 13.14
C PRO A 38 10.01 -4.23 12.87
N GLU A 39 10.62 -5.33 12.42
CA GLU A 39 12.05 -5.36 12.13
C GLU A 39 12.37 -5.00 10.68
N THR A 40 11.35 -4.90 9.84
CA THR A 40 11.49 -4.63 8.42
C THR A 40 11.09 -3.17 8.13
N PRO A 41 11.99 -2.34 7.61
CA PRO A 41 11.61 -0.97 7.25
C PRO A 41 10.58 -0.99 6.13
N ILE A 42 9.59 -0.11 6.22
CA ILE A 42 8.60 0.07 5.17
C ILE A 42 9.21 0.95 4.09
N ASN A 43 9.36 0.39 2.91
CA ASN A 43 10.10 1.02 1.80
C ASN A 43 9.28 1.15 0.52
N LYS A 44 7.96 0.98 0.62
CA LYS A 44 7.08 1.07 -0.54
C LYS A 44 5.71 1.58 -0.13
N PHE A 45 5.05 2.24 -1.08
CA PHE A 45 3.65 2.60 -1.02
C PHE A 45 2.85 1.52 -1.74
N SER A 46 1.73 1.10 -1.19
CA SER A 46 0.91 0.05 -1.81
C SER A 46 -0.56 0.41 -1.81
N ILE A 47 -1.26 -0.08 -2.84
CA ILE A 47 -2.71 -0.02 -2.96
C ILE A 47 -3.21 -1.45 -3.04
N ILE A 48 -4.23 -1.79 -2.27
CA ILE A 48 -4.81 -3.13 -2.34
C ILE A 48 -5.64 -3.24 -3.61
N LEU A 49 -5.21 -4.13 -4.51
CA LEU A 49 -5.93 -4.42 -5.74
C LEU A 49 -7.05 -5.44 -5.48
N SER A 50 -6.75 -6.48 -4.72
CA SER A 50 -7.73 -7.48 -4.28
C SER A 50 -7.27 -8.11 -2.99
N GLY A 51 -8.22 -8.55 -2.16
CA GLY A 51 -7.93 -9.14 -0.88
C GLY A 51 -7.96 -8.13 0.25
N SER A 52 -7.36 -8.50 1.38
CA SER A 52 -7.32 -7.63 2.55
C SER A 52 -6.06 -7.87 3.38
N VAL A 53 -5.70 -6.87 4.18
CA VAL A 53 -4.50 -6.87 5.02
C VAL A 53 -4.91 -6.55 6.45
N ARG A 54 -4.40 -7.32 7.39
CA ARG A 54 -4.55 -7.02 8.82
C ARG A 54 -3.30 -6.35 9.34
N GLN A 55 -3.51 -5.26 10.07
CA GLN A 55 -2.48 -4.61 10.87
C GLN A 55 -2.59 -5.17 12.28
N ILE A 56 -1.55 -5.81 12.76
CA ILE A 56 -1.56 -6.55 14.02
C ILE A 56 -0.46 -6.03 14.93
N ARG A 57 -0.81 -5.83 16.20
CA ARG A 57 0.19 -5.62 17.25
C ARG A 57 0.36 -6.93 18.00
N LYS A 58 1.61 -7.37 18.11
CA LYS A 58 1.95 -8.55 18.91
C LYS A 58 2.72 -8.09 20.13
N ASP A 59 2.24 -8.42 21.31
CA ASP A 59 3.03 -8.30 22.53
C ASP A 59 3.26 -9.70 23.10
N SER A 60 3.93 -9.80 24.25
CA SER A 60 4.43 -11.07 24.76
C SER A 60 3.37 -12.16 24.97
N LYS A 61 2.11 -11.79 25.06
CA LYS A 61 1.02 -12.72 25.39
C LYS A 61 -0.17 -12.67 24.44
N ASN A 62 -0.33 -11.57 23.69
CA ASN A 62 -1.54 -11.35 22.91
C ASN A 62 -1.24 -10.81 21.53
N HIS A 63 -2.09 -11.17 20.58
CA HIS A 63 -2.12 -10.57 19.25
C HIS A 63 -3.39 -9.75 19.15
N SER A 64 -3.24 -8.46 18.89
CA SER A 64 -4.39 -7.55 18.75
C SER A 64 -4.51 -7.06 17.32
N ASN A 65 -5.68 -7.24 16.73
CA ASN A 65 -5.99 -6.62 15.44
C ASN A 65 -6.22 -5.13 15.67
N ILE A 66 -5.43 -4.29 14.98
CA ILE A 66 -5.56 -2.84 15.08
C ILE A 66 -6.48 -2.33 13.98
N TYR A 67 -6.26 -2.82 12.75
CA TYR A 67 -7.03 -2.35 11.61
C TYR A 67 -7.05 -3.42 10.52
N LYS A 68 -8.09 -3.38 9.68
CA LYS A 68 -8.19 -4.21 8.50
C LYS A 68 -8.32 -3.32 7.28
N TYR A 69 -7.36 -3.40 6.39
CA TYR A 69 -7.37 -2.68 5.11
C TYR A 69 -8.02 -3.56 4.05
N VAL A 70 -8.80 -2.95 3.19
CA VAL A 70 -9.57 -3.65 2.15
C VAL A 70 -9.26 -3.11 0.77
N GLU A 71 -9.89 -3.66 -0.23
CA GLU A 71 -9.69 -3.29 -1.64
C GLU A 71 -9.77 -1.78 -1.83
N ASN A 72 -8.84 -1.24 -2.59
CA ASN A 72 -8.62 0.18 -2.89
C ASN A 72 -8.03 1.01 -1.74
N ASP A 73 -7.80 0.43 -0.58
CA ASP A 73 -7.14 1.14 0.52
C ASP A 73 -5.66 1.37 0.21
N LEU A 74 -5.15 2.48 0.74
CA LEU A 74 -3.73 2.84 0.68
C LEU A 74 -3.03 2.33 1.93
N LEU A 75 -1.87 1.70 1.75
CA LEU A 75 -1.10 1.11 2.85
C LEU A 75 0.17 1.89 3.14
N PHE A 76 0.56 1.87 4.41
CA PHE A 76 1.88 2.33 4.89
C PHE A 76 2.08 3.84 4.84
N ILE A 77 1.00 4.60 4.83
CA ILE A 77 1.05 6.05 4.65
C ILE A 77 1.80 6.77 5.79
N PRO A 78 1.46 6.54 7.07
CA PRO A 78 2.16 7.25 8.14
C PRO A 78 3.65 6.96 8.15
N GLU A 79 4.03 5.70 7.96
CA GLU A 79 5.43 5.28 7.97
C GLU A 79 6.21 5.93 6.85
N LEU A 80 5.59 6.09 5.66
CA LEU A 80 6.24 6.67 4.49
C LEU A 80 6.34 8.19 4.57
N ILE A 81 5.24 8.85 4.92
CA ILE A 81 5.16 10.32 4.91
C ILE A 81 5.94 10.93 6.07
N TYR A 82 5.81 10.33 7.25
CA TYR A 82 6.40 10.89 8.46
C TYR A 82 7.69 10.20 8.88
N SER A 83 8.16 9.25 8.07
CA SER A 83 9.37 8.45 8.36
C SER A 83 9.29 7.78 9.75
N LEU A 84 8.10 7.33 10.12
CA LEU A 84 7.89 6.67 11.40
C LEU A 84 8.39 5.23 11.35
N GLU A 85 8.91 4.75 12.47
CA GLU A 85 9.25 3.36 12.61
C GLU A 85 7.97 2.51 12.60
N ASN A 86 8.04 1.36 11.95
CA ASN A 86 6.92 0.43 11.94
C ASN A 86 6.88 -0.35 13.26
N SER A 87 5.75 -0.28 13.95
CA SER A 87 5.51 -1.01 15.21
C SER A 87 4.57 -2.20 15.03
N PHE A 88 4.18 -2.50 13.81
CA PHE A 88 3.11 -3.47 13.53
C PHE A 88 3.56 -4.56 12.58
N TYR A 89 2.82 -5.67 12.63
CA TYR A 89 2.85 -6.70 11.60
C TYR A 89 1.74 -6.40 10.61
N TYR A 90 2.04 -6.53 9.33
CA TYR A 90 1.05 -6.44 8.26
C TYR A 90 0.97 -7.81 7.61
N VAL A 91 -0.20 -8.42 7.68
CA VAL A 91 -0.40 -9.83 7.29
C VAL A 91 -1.54 -9.94 6.31
N ALA A 92 -1.35 -10.74 5.27
CA ALA A 92 -2.42 -11.03 4.31
C ALA A 92 -3.54 -11.80 5.01
N ALA A 93 -4.74 -11.23 5.02
CA ALA A 93 -5.92 -11.85 5.64
C ALA A 93 -6.57 -12.90 4.76
N ASN A 94 -6.28 -12.85 3.46
CA ASN A 94 -6.70 -13.81 2.45
C ASN A 94 -5.72 -13.71 1.29
N ASP A 95 -5.99 -14.34 0.16
CA ASP A 95 -5.15 -14.17 -1.02
C ASP A 95 -5.20 -12.70 -1.43
N LEU A 96 -4.03 -12.11 -1.58
CA LEU A 96 -3.84 -10.66 -1.66
C LEU A 96 -3.05 -10.29 -2.89
N GLN A 97 -3.48 -9.24 -3.58
CA GLN A 97 -2.70 -8.59 -4.63
C GLN A 97 -2.53 -7.12 -4.29
N LEU A 98 -1.30 -6.66 -4.33
CA LEU A 98 -0.94 -5.27 -4.11
C LEU A 98 -0.32 -4.68 -5.38
N ILE A 99 -0.64 -3.43 -5.64
CA ILE A 99 0.11 -2.60 -6.57
C ILE A 99 1.00 -1.70 -5.73
N SER A 100 2.29 -1.77 -5.97
CA SER A 100 3.28 -1.09 -5.12
C SER A 100 4.18 -0.17 -5.92
N VAL A 101 4.65 0.89 -5.26
CA VAL A 101 5.63 1.85 -5.79
C VAL A 101 6.70 2.03 -4.74
N GLU A 102 7.96 2.01 -5.13
CA GLU A 102 9.06 2.25 -4.20
C GLU A 102 8.93 3.61 -3.51
N LYS A 103 9.37 3.68 -2.27
CA LYS A 103 9.27 4.87 -1.43
C LYS A 103 9.82 6.11 -2.11
N ASP A 104 11.01 6.04 -2.69
CA ASP A 104 11.65 7.20 -3.29
C ASP A 104 10.87 7.72 -4.49
N LYS A 105 10.36 6.84 -5.31
CA LYS A 105 9.50 7.21 -6.44
C LYS A 105 8.18 7.79 -5.99
N PHE A 106 7.59 7.21 -4.96
CA PHE A 106 6.36 7.72 -4.36
C PHE A 106 6.54 9.15 -3.82
N LEU A 107 7.60 9.38 -3.05
CA LEU A 107 7.89 10.71 -2.51
C LEU A 107 8.15 11.73 -3.61
N LYS A 108 8.84 11.32 -4.67
CA LYS A 108 9.06 12.18 -5.83
C LYS A 108 7.75 12.58 -6.50
N LEU A 109 6.82 11.65 -6.66
CA LEU A 109 5.49 11.94 -7.19
C LEU A 109 4.73 12.94 -6.32
N ILE A 110 4.77 12.78 -5.01
CA ILE A 110 4.14 13.72 -4.07
C ILE A 110 4.71 15.12 -4.24
N LEU A 111 6.04 15.25 -4.38
CA LEU A 111 6.70 16.54 -4.43
C LEU A 111 6.62 17.22 -5.80
N GLU A 112 6.60 16.46 -6.87
CA GLU A 112 6.78 16.99 -8.23
C GLU A 112 5.54 16.93 -9.12
N ASN A 113 4.53 16.14 -8.75
CA ASN A 113 3.33 15.98 -9.57
C ASN A 113 2.10 16.49 -8.84
N ASN A 114 1.60 17.65 -9.26
CA ASN A 114 0.47 18.29 -8.60
C ASN A 114 -0.80 17.43 -8.63
N LYS A 115 -1.05 16.75 -9.73
CA LYS A 115 -2.25 15.93 -9.87
C LYS A 115 -2.20 14.72 -8.92
N PHE A 116 -1.06 14.07 -8.86
CA PHE A 116 -0.86 12.95 -7.93
C PHE A 116 -0.97 13.42 -6.48
N ASN A 117 -0.35 14.55 -6.17
CA ASN A 117 -0.39 15.17 -4.84
C ASN A 117 -1.84 15.44 -4.40
N GLU A 118 -2.63 16.09 -5.26
CA GLU A 118 -4.04 16.39 -4.95
C GLU A 118 -4.85 15.11 -4.73
N TRP A 119 -4.70 14.15 -5.63
CA TRP A 119 -5.40 12.87 -5.52
C TRP A 119 -5.06 12.17 -4.21
N PHE A 120 -3.77 12.10 -3.90
CA PHE A 120 -3.28 11.39 -2.73
C PHE A 120 -3.80 12.01 -1.43
N PHE A 121 -3.68 13.34 -1.29
CA PHE A 121 -4.09 14.02 -0.07
C PHE A 121 -5.62 14.09 0.08
N ASN A 122 -6.36 13.95 -0.99
CA ASN A 122 -7.81 13.81 -0.91
C ASN A 122 -8.25 12.42 -0.48
N LYS A 123 -7.39 11.42 -0.65
CA LYS A 123 -7.69 10.05 -0.26
C LYS A 123 -7.47 9.77 1.23
N ILE A 124 -6.54 10.46 1.83
CA ILE A 124 -6.18 10.18 3.23
C ILE A 124 -6.91 11.09 4.24
#